data_c59429f7cb1f1045f40a5d1007b98bad
#
_entry.id   c59429f7cb1f1045f40a5d1007b98bad
#
_cell.length_a   1.000
_cell.length_b   1.000
_cell.length_c   1.000
_cell.angle_alpha   90.00
_cell.angle_beta   90.00
_cell.angle_gamma   90.00
#
_symmetry.space_group_name_H-M   'P 1'
#
loop_
_entity.id
_entity.type
_entity.pdbx_description
1 polymer ?
#
loop_
_entity_poly.entity_id
_entity_poly.type
_entity_poly.pdbx_seq_one_letter_code
_entity_poly.pdbx_strand_id
1 'polypeptide(L)'
;MINIRKRGNTYQYCFEAGKVNGKRKQITKCGFKTKNEAYTAGQKAYDEFINGVTSIECNMLYGDYLDYWMKEYFEINYKYSTAKRYKESFKNIKKELGNYKLSVLTPYILNQALLKLYQTSSTRDALRNYQKVIKSSLRDATYYFGFIKNNPAAELEIPRVLSFELKKTI
;
A
#
# COMPACT_ATOMS: atom_id res chain seq x y z
N MET A 1 2.63 1.52 27.73
CA MET A 1 2.03 2.62 28.52
C MET A 1 2.55 3.95 27.99
N ILE A 2 1.65 4.93 27.75
CA ILE A 2 2.00 6.25 27.19
C ILE A 2 2.26 7.22 28.35
N ASN A 3 3.37 7.92 28.30
CA ASN A 3 3.72 8.95 29.27
C ASN A 3 3.56 10.34 28.64
N ILE A 4 2.87 11.25 29.36
CA ILE A 4 2.72 12.65 28.94
C ILE A 4 3.56 13.53 29.85
N ARG A 5 4.39 14.39 29.26
CA ARG A 5 5.25 15.31 29.99
C ARG A 5 5.05 16.73 29.47
N LYS A 6 5.08 17.71 30.37
CA LYS A 6 5.08 19.12 30.02
C LYS A 6 6.53 19.55 29.69
N ARG A 7 6.72 20.28 28.60
CA ARG A 7 8.00 20.91 28.23
C ARG A 7 7.76 22.39 27.88
N GLY A 8 8.12 23.24 28.82
CA GLY A 8 7.84 24.66 28.70
C GLY A 8 6.31 24.91 28.57
N ASN A 9 5.90 25.56 27.50
CA ASN A 9 4.47 25.84 27.21
C ASN A 9 3.75 24.75 26.41
N THR A 10 4.41 23.62 26.11
CA THR A 10 3.84 22.54 25.31
C THR A 10 3.90 21.20 26.04
N TYR A 11 3.12 20.23 25.54
CA TYR A 11 3.12 18.86 26.04
C TYR A 11 3.75 17.91 25.01
N GLN A 12 4.31 16.82 25.49
CA GLN A 12 4.84 15.73 24.67
C GLN A 12 4.27 14.41 25.14
N TYR A 13 4.08 13.47 24.23
CA TYR A 13 3.93 12.07 24.57
C TYR A 13 5.23 11.30 24.37
N CYS A 14 5.38 10.22 25.12
CA CYS A 14 6.47 9.28 24.98
C CYS A 14 5.99 7.87 25.34
N PHE A 15 6.35 6.87 24.52
CA PHE A 15 6.16 5.47 24.86
C PHE A 15 7.36 4.62 24.44
N GLU A 16 7.50 3.46 25.05
CA GLU A 16 8.62 2.55 24.80
C GLU A 16 8.30 1.65 23.60
N ALA A 17 9.20 1.65 22.61
CA ALA A 17 9.11 0.88 21.37
C ALA A 17 9.98 -0.41 21.38
N GLY A 18 10.40 -0.85 22.59
CA GLY A 18 11.23 -2.03 22.76
C GLY A 18 12.74 -1.73 22.80
N LYS A 19 13.55 -2.76 22.56
CA LYS A 19 15.01 -2.65 22.54
C LYS A 19 15.52 -2.93 21.12
N VAL A 20 16.37 -2.04 20.62
CA VAL A 20 17.10 -2.23 19.35
C VAL A 20 18.59 -2.22 19.67
N ASN A 21 19.30 -3.27 19.28
CA ASN A 21 20.73 -3.46 19.58
C ASN A 21 21.07 -3.30 21.08
N GLY A 22 20.22 -3.86 21.95
CA GLY A 22 20.38 -3.79 23.42
C GLY A 22 20.01 -2.45 24.05
N LYS A 23 19.76 -1.40 23.29
CA LYS A 23 19.38 -0.07 23.78
C LYS A 23 17.85 0.12 23.73
N ARG A 24 17.28 0.76 24.76
CA ARG A 24 15.85 1.11 24.78
C ARG A 24 15.55 2.13 23.69
N LYS A 25 14.55 1.83 22.87
CA LYS A 25 14.04 2.76 21.85
C LYS A 25 12.73 3.35 22.37
N GLN A 26 12.64 4.69 22.39
CA GLN A 26 11.43 5.42 22.75
C GLN A 26 10.94 6.24 21.56
N ILE A 27 9.62 6.27 21.37
CA ILE A 27 8.96 7.14 20.41
C ILE A 27 8.41 8.33 21.18
N THR A 28 8.84 9.53 20.80
CA THR A 28 8.47 10.78 21.46
C THR A 28 8.05 11.81 20.41
N LYS A 29 6.96 12.55 20.68
CA LYS A 29 6.54 13.69 19.87
C LYS A 29 6.09 14.82 20.80
N CYS A 30 6.53 16.04 20.51
CA CYS A 30 6.25 17.25 21.26
C CYS A 30 5.46 18.28 20.43
N GLY A 31 5.08 19.41 21.06
CA GLY A 31 4.45 20.53 20.37
C GLY A 31 2.92 20.59 20.55
N PHE A 32 2.35 19.78 21.44
CA PHE A 32 0.91 19.83 21.73
C PHE A 32 0.56 20.94 22.71
N LYS A 33 -0.53 21.66 22.46
CA LYS A 33 -0.96 22.79 23.28
C LYS A 33 -1.56 22.34 24.62
N THR A 34 -2.22 21.19 24.64
CA THR A 34 -2.87 20.64 25.84
C THR A 34 -2.42 19.22 26.17
N LYS A 35 -2.55 18.86 27.42
CA LYS A 35 -2.27 17.48 27.90
C LYS A 35 -3.16 16.46 27.21
N ASN A 36 -4.41 16.81 26.97
CA ASN A 36 -5.42 15.92 26.37
C ASN A 36 -5.10 15.68 24.87
N GLU A 37 -4.69 16.71 24.15
CA GLU A 37 -4.25 16.61 22.76
C GLU A 37 -3.02 15.70 22.64
N ALA A 38 -2.02 15.88 23.52
CA ALA A 38 -0.84 15.01 23.57
C ALA A 38 -1.21 13.55 23.89
N TYR A 39 -2.17 13.33 24.80
CA TYR A 39 -2.63 11.99 25.16
C TYR A 39 -3.34 11.29 23.99
N THR A 40 -4.30 11.97 23.37
CA THR A 40 -5.04 11.44 22.21
C THR A 40 -4.10 11.10 21.04
N ALA A 41 -3.16 12.00 20.73
CA ALA A 41 -2.16 11.77 19.70
C ALA A 41 -1.20 10.62 20.06
N GLY A 42 -0.83 10.53 21.34
CA GLY A 42 0.01 9.45 21.86
C GLY A 42 -0.69 8.09 21.83
N GLN A 43 -1.99 8.05 22.16
CA GLN A 43 -2.82 6.85 22.07
C GLN A 43 -2.86 6.34 20.61
N LYS A 44 -3.17 7.22 19.69
CA LYS A 44 -3.20 6.88 18.27
C LYS A 44 -1.85 6.34 17.77
N ALA A 45 -0.75 7.00 18.13
CA ALA A 45 0.59 6.57 17.75
C ALA A 45 0.99 5.23 18.39
N TYR A 46 0.55 4.98 19.62
CA TYR A 46 0.79 3.72 20.31
C TYR A 46 -0.01 2.57 19.71
N ASP A 47 -1.28 2.81 19.37
CA ASP A 47 -2.13 1.84 18.68
C ASP A 47 -1.57 1.50 17.29
N GLU A 48 -1.09 2.50 16.56
CA GLU A 48 -0.40 2.31 15.28
C GLU A 48 0.87 1.48 15.45
N PHE A 49 1.65 1.72 16.50
CA PHE A 49 2.87 0.96 16.80
C PHE A 49 2.56 -0.50 17.18
N ILE A 50 1.58 -0.77 18.05
CA ILE A 50 1.20 -2.13 18.43
C ILE A 50 0.63 -2.92 17.26
N ASN A 51 -0.14 -2.24 16.40
CA ASN A 51 -0.73 -2.87 15.21
C ASN A 51 0.26 -3.05 14.06
N GLY A 52 1.57 -2.80 14.29
CA GLY A 52 2.64 -3.01 13.30
C GLY A 52 2.63 -2.04 12.13
N VAL A 53 1.90 -0.93 12.24
CA VAL A 53 1.90 0.11 11.22
C VAL A 53 3.12 0.99 11.41
N THR A 54 4.24 0.56 10.90
CA THR A 54 5.40 1.43 10.73
C THR A 54 5.11 2.41 9.60
N SER A 55 5.12 3.70 9.92
CA SER A 55 4.77 4.81 9.03
C SER A 55 5.78 5.09 7.90
N ILE A 56 6.75 4.20 7.67
CA ILE A 56 7.86 4.46 6.76
C ILE A 56 7.43 4.20 5.31
N GLU A 57 6.56 3.23 5.07
CA GLU A 57 6.30 2.68 3.74
C GLU A 57 5.10 3.29 3.03
N CYS A 58 4.23 3.98 3.77
CA CYS A 58 3.03 4.63 3.21
C CYS A 58 3.32 5.73 2.17
N ASN A 59 4.56 6.23 2.11
CA ASN A 59 4.96 7.27 1.16
C ASN A 59 5.53 6.72 -0.15
N MET A 60 5.77 5.40 -0.25
CA MET A 60 6.26 4.77 -1.47
C MET A 60 5.22 4.88 -2.59
N LEU A 61 5.68 5.23 -3.78
CA LEU A 61 4.83 5.21 -4.98
C LEU A 61 4.51 3.77 -5.36
N TYR A 62 3.30 3.54 -5.85
CA TYR A 62 2.88 2.19 -6.24
C TYR A 62 3.75 1.62 -7.37
N GLY A 63 4.27 2.47 -8.27
CA GLY A 63 5.21 2.06 -9.31
C GLY A 63 6.51 1.50 -8.75
N ASP A 64 7.09 2.18 -7.75
CA ASP A 64 8.33 1.76 -7.08
C ASP A 64 8.09 0.51 -6.24
N TYR A 65 6.92 0.43 -5.60
CA TYR A 65 6.50 -0.76 -4.86
C TYR A 65 6.38 -1.99 -5.78
N LEU A 66 5.84 -1.85 -6.98
CA LEU A 66 5.74 -2.97 -7.92
C LEU A 66 7.12 -3.51 -8.32
N ASP A 67 8.13 -2.64 -8.49
CA ASP A 67 9.51 -3.08 -8.76
C ASP A 67 10.11 -3.80 -7.56
N TYR A 68 9.93 -3.23 -6.37
CA TYR A 68 10.36 -3.82 -5.11
C TYR A 68 9.70 -5.20 -4.90
N TRP A 69 8.36 -5.29 -5.02
CA TRP A 69 7.59 -6.51 -4.85
C TRP A 69 8.03 -7.60 -5.84
N MET A 70 8.30 -7.23 -7.10
CA MET A 70 8.76 -8.18 -8.11
C MET A 70 10.10 -8.78 -7.73
N LYS A 71 11.06 -7.94 -7.36
CA LYS A 71 12.42 -8.35 -7.05
C LYS A 71 12.52 -9.12 -5.73
N GLU A 72 11.95 -8.57 -4.66
CA GLU A 72 12.15 -9.08 -3.29
C GLU A 72 11.20 -10.22 -2.92
N TYR A 73 10.13 -10.41 -3.66
CA TYR A 73 9.12 -11.42 -3.34
C TYR A 73 8.73 -12.30 -4.52
N PHE A 74 8.33 -11.71 -5.64
CA PHE A 74 7.66 -12.47 -6.70
C PHE A 74 8.62 -13.38 -7.47
N GLU A 75 9.80 -12.91 -7.85
CA GLU A 75 10.82 -13.71 -8.58
C GLU A 75 11.35 -14.88 -7.74
N ILE A 76 11.32 -14.75 -6.42
CA ILE A 76 11.78 -15.81 -5.50
C ILE A 76 10.70 -16.91 -5.35
N ASN A 77 9.41 -16.52 -5.37
CA ASN A 77 8.31 -17.43 -5.04
C ASN A 77 7.59 -18.02 -6.26
N TYR A 78 7.81 -17.48 -7.47
CA TYR A 78 7.06 -17.86 -8.66
C TYR A 78 7.97 -18.25 -9.83
N LYS A 79 7.44 -19.09 -10.74
CA LYS A 79 8.15 -19.50 -11.95
C LYS A 79 8.43 -18.31 -12.86
N TYR A 80 9.57 -18.35 -13.57
CA TYR A 80 10.02 -17.33 -14.50
C TYR A 80 8.95 -16.91 -15.54
N SER A 81 8.21 -17.87 -16.11
CA SER A 81 7.16 -17.61 -17.09
C SER A 81 6.03 -16.74 -16.50
N THR A 82 5.69 -16.97 -15.23
CA THR A 82 4.69 -16.17 -14.52
C THR A 82 5.21 -14.76 -14.23
N ALA A 83 6.46 -14.64 -13.78
CA ALA A 83 7.11 -13.35 -13.55
C ALA A 83 7.20 -12.51 -14.83
N LYS A 84 7.52 -13.13 -15.98
CA LYS A 84 7.54 -12.45 -17.28
C LYS A 84 6.17 -11.85 -17.64
N ARG A 85 5.08 -12.63 -17.51
CA ARG A 85 3.70 -12.12 -17.75
C ARG A 85 3.33 -10.96 -16.86
N TYR A 86 3.73 -11.00 -15.60
CA TYR A 86 3.45 -9.91 -14.65
C TYR A 86 4.25 -8.66 -15.01
N LYS A 87 5.53 -8.78 -15.38
CA LYS A 87 6.34 -7.65 -15.86
C LYS A 87 5.75 -6.95 -17.07
N GLU A 88 5.21 -7.70 -18.03
CA GLU A 88 4.51 -7.15 -19.18
C GLU A 88 3.29 -6.31 -18.77
N SER A 89 2.55 -6.77 -17.78
CA SER A 89 1.40 -6.04 -17.24
C SER A 89 1.79 -4.76 -16.47
N PHE A 90 2.98 -4.73 -15.86
CA PHE A 90 3.44 -3.60 -15.05
C PHE A 90 3.53 -2.29 -15.83
N LYS A 91 3.97 -2.34 -17.08
CA LYS A 91 4.11 -1.12 -17.92
C LYS A 91 2.80 -0.32 -17.95
N ASN A 92 1.69 -1.00 -18.18
CA ASN A 92 0.39 -0.37 -18.31
C ASN A 92 -0.17 0.02 -16.91
N ILE A 93 0.01 -0.84 -15.90
CA ILE A 93 -0.42 -0.55 -14.53
C ILE A 93 0.35 0.67 -13.98
N LYS A 94 1.66 0.74 -14.19
CA LYS A 94 2.47 1.88 -13.75
C LYS A 94 2.10 3.18 -14.44
N LYS A 95 1.69 3.14 -15.71
CA LYS A 95 1.22 4.32 -16.43
C LYS A 95 -0.02 4.92 -15.73
N GLU A 96 -0.94 4.10 -15.26
CA GLU A 96 -2.20 4.56 -14.66
C GLU A 96 -2.12 4.77 -13.14
N LEU A 97 -1.39 3.92 -12.44
CA LEU A 97 -1.36 3.88 -10.97
C LEU A 97 0.02 4.20 -10.37
N GLY A 98 1.09 4.20 -11.16
CA GLY A 98 2.46 4.27 -10.65
C GLY A 98 2.78 5.51 -9.83
N ASN A 99 2.16 6.64 -10.13
CA ASN A 99 2.38 7.92 -9.44
C ASN A 99 1.55 8.08 -8.15
N TYR A 100 0.67 7.14 -7.84
CA TYR A 100 -0.07 7.18 -6.59
C TYR A 100 0.77 6.59 -5.46
N LYS A 101 0.73 7.21 -4.28
CA LYS A 101 1.29 6.61 -3.06
C LYS A 101 0.44 5.42 -2.63
N LEU A 102 1.08 4.37 -2.08
CA LEU A 102 0.37 3.21 -1.55
C LEU A 102 -0.74 3.58 -0.57
N SER A 103 -0.49 4.57 0.30
CA SER A 103 -1.45 5.04 1.31
C SER A 103 -2.69 5.75 0.74
N VAL A 104 -2.62 6.22 -0.51
CA VAL A 104 -3.71 6.99 -1.16
C VAL A 104 -4.59 6.09 -2.04
N LEU A 105 -4.14 4.86 -2.32
CA LEU A 105 -4.90 3.92 -3.13
C LEU A 105 -6.21 3.54 -2.43
N THR A 106 -7.33 3.80 -3.11
CA THR A 106 -8.67 3.46 -2.66
C THR A 106 -9.33 2.52 -3.67
N PRO A 107 -10.38 1.77 -3.28
CA PRO A 107 -11.15 0.95 -4.21
C PRO A 107 -11.65 1.75 -5.42
N TYR A 108 -12.04 3.01 -5.21
CA TYR A 108 -12.48 3.91 -6.27
C TYR A 108 -11.38 4.18 -7.30
N ILE A 109 -10.17 4.55 -6.84
CA ILE A 109 -9.02 4.80 -7.74
C ILE A 109 -8.66 3.56 -8.54
N LEU A 110 -8.68 2.38 -7.90
CA LEU A 110 -8.38 1.12 -8.56
C LEU A 110 -9.41 0.76 -9.62
N ASN A 111 -10.70 0.97 -9.35
CA ASN A 111 -11.77 0.76 -10.32
C ASN A 111 -11.64 1.71 -11.53
N GLN A 112 -11.34 3.00 -11.29
CA GLN A 112 -11.12 3.96 -12.37
C GLN A 112 -9.91 3.58 -13.23
N ALA A 113 -8.81 3.15 -12.62
CA ALA A 113 -7.64 2.67 -13.35
C ALA A 113 -7.96 1.42 -14.16
N LEU A 114 -8.74 0.49 -13.61
CA LEU A 114 -9.15 -0.72 -14.32
C LEU A 114 -10.02 -0.40 -15.56
N LEU A 115 -10.91 0.60 -15.47
CA LEU A 115 -11.69 1.08 -16.62
C LEU A 115 -10.82 1.72 -17.70
N LYS A 116 -9.79 2.51 -17.33
CA LYS A 116 -8.82 3.05 -18.28
C LYS A 116 -7.99 1.94 -18.94
N LEU A 117 -7.55 0.96 -18.15
CA LEU A 117 -6.85 -0.22 -18.67
C LEU A 117 -7.75 -1.03 -19.63
N TYR A 118 -9.06 -1.07 -19.41
CA TYR A 118 -10.01 -1.69 -20.32
C TYR A 118 -10.02 -1.00 -21.68
N GLN A 119 -10.03 0.35 -21.72
CA GLN A 119 -10.00 1.11 -22.98
C GLN A 119 -8.76 0.83 -23.82
N THR A 120 -7.64 0.52 -23.19
CA THR A 120 -6.38 0.18 -23.84
C THR A 120 -6.17 -1.31 -24.08
N SER A 121 -7.01 -2.15 -23.49
CA SER A 121 -6.90 -3.61 -23.55
C SER A 121 -7.59 -4.17 -24.77
N SER A 122 -6.89 -5.08 -25.48
CA SER A 122 -7.47 -5.75 -26.64
C SER A 122 -8.32 -6.98 -26.27
N THR A 123 -8.15 -7.52 -25.06
CA THR A 123 -8.81 -8.76 -24.64
C THR A 123 -9.22 -8.73 -23.18
N ARG A 124 -10.26 -9.51 -22.84
CA ARG A 124 -10.70 -9.71 -21.45
C ARG A 124 -9.61 -10.39 -20.58
N ASP A 125 -8.79 -11.24 -21.17
CA ASP A 125 -7.71 -11.92 -20.45
C ASP A 125 -6.57 -10.97 -20.08
N ALA A 126 -6.27 -9.98 -20.90
CA ALA A 126 -5.34 -8.92 -20.53
C ALA A 126 -5.84 -8.14 -19.30
N LEU A 127 -7.13 -7.77 -19.30
CA LEU A 127 -7.73 -7.08 -18.17
C LEU A 127 -7.74 -7.94 -16.89
N ARG A 128 -8.02 -9.23 -17.01
CA ARG A 128 -7.92 -10.19 -15.90
C ARG A 128 -6.48 -10.28 -15.35
N ASN A 129 -5.48 -10.19 -16.21
CA ASN A 129 -4.07 -10.18 -15.76
C ASN A 129 -3.77 -8.92 -14.97
N TYR A 130 -4.21 -7.74 -15.41
CA TYR A 130 -4.06 -6.50 -14.64
C TYR A 130 -4.74 -6.59 -13.28
N GLN A 131 -5.97 -7.07 -13.24
CA GLN A 131 -6.69 -7.29 -11.97
C GLN A 131 -5.92 -8.24 -11.04
N LYS A 132 -5.41 -9.36 -11.56
CA LYS A 132 -4.62 -10.32 -10.76
C LYS A 132 -3.36 -9.68 -10.19
N VAL A 133 -2.62 -8.91 -10.99
CA VAL A 133 -1.41 -8.20 -10.53
C VAL A 133 -1.75 -7.21 -9.43
N ILE A 134 -2.76 -6.37 -9.63
CA ILE A 134 -3.18 -5.36 -8.65
C ILE A 134 -3.63 -6.03 -7.34
N LYS A 135 -4.49 -7.06 -7.42
CA LYS A 135 -4.97 -7.79 -6.24
C LYS A 135 -3.83 -8.47 -5.48
N SER A 136 -2.93 -9.16 -6.20
CA SER A 136 -1.83 -9.89 -5.59
C SER A 136 -0.82 -8.95 -4.92
N SER A 137 -0.38 -7.91 -5.62
CA SER A 137 0.59 -6.96 -5.09
C SER A 137 0.06 -6.19 -3.87
N LEU A 138 -1.20 -5.73 -3.89
CA LEU A 138 -1.79 -5.00 -2.76
C LEU A 138 -2.16 -5.93 -1.59
N ARG A 139 -2.53 -7.18 -1.85
CA ARG A 139 -2.66 -8.20 -0.81
C ARG A 139 -1.32 -8.39 -0.08
N ASP A 140 -0.24 -8.54 -0.82
CA ASP A 140 1.09 -8.77 -0.24
C ASP A 140 1.62 -7.51 0.43
N ALA A 141 1.31 -6.29 -0.08
CA ALA A 141 1.57 -5.03 0.61
C ALA A 141 0.90 -4.94 1.98
N THR A 142 -0.28 -5.56 2.12
CA THR A 142 -1.04 -5.56 3.39
C THR A 142 -0.57 -6.67 4.32
N TYR A 143 -0.55 -7.92 3.84
CA TYR A 143 -0.41 -9.08 4.73
C TYR A 143 1.02 -9.58 4.87
N TYR A 144 1.85 -9.41 3.85
CA TYR A 144 3.24 -9.88 3.88
C TYR A 144 4.21 -8.78 4.33
N PHE A 145 4.11 -7.60 3.71
CA PHE A 145 5.01 -6.48 4.02
C PHE A 145 4.48 -5.55 5.13
N GLY A 146 3.18 -5.48 5.37
CA GLY A 146 2.58 -4.57 6.34
C GLY A 146 2.68 -3.09 5.95
N PHE A 147 2.87 -2.76 4.68
CA PHE A 147 3.03 -1.38 4.20
C PHE A 147 1.73 -0.58 4.23
N ILE A 148 0.60 -1.25 4.13
CA ILE A 148 -0.74 -0.67 4.24
C ILE A 148 -1.62 -1.48 5.20
N LYS A 149 -2.51 -0.81 5.92
CA LYS A 149 -3.39 -1.45 6.91
C LYS A 149 -4.47 -2.33 6.28
N ASN A 150 -5.11 -1.79 5.26
CA ASN A 150 -6.26 -2.40 4.61
C ASN A 150 -5.95 -2.63 3.14
N ASN A 151 -6.36 -3.76 2.61
CA ASN A 151 -6.21 -4.07 1.19
C ASN A 151 -7.29 -3.34 0.37
N PRO A 152 -6.94 -2.29 -0.39
CA PRO A 152 -7.93 -1.56 -1.19
C PRO A 152 -8.43 -2.35 -2.40
N ALA A 153 -7.74 -3.44 -2.78
CA ALA A 153 -8.09 -4.29 -3.91
C ALA A 153 -8.87 -5.55 -3.51
N ALA A 154 -9.30 -5.70 -2.25
CA ALA A 154 -9.97 -6.91 -1.79
C ALA A 154 -11.19 -7.26 -2.68
N GLU A 155 -12.03 -6.27 -2.94
CA GLU A 155 -13.27 -6.40 -3.72
C GLU A 155 -13.14 -5.86 -5.16
N LEU A 156 -11.93 -5.72 -5.68
CA LEU A 156 -11.71 -5.24 -7.04
C LEU A 156 -12.24 -6.28 -8.05
N GLU A 157 -13.28 -5.95 -8.78
CA GLU A 157 -13.88 -6.84 -9.79
C GLU A 157 -13.95 -6.19 -11.17
N ILE A 158 -13.86 -7.02 -12.22
CA ILE A 158 -14.11 -6.60 -13.59
C ILE A 158 -15.61 -6.60 -13.83
N PRO A 159 -16.22 -5.47 -14.20
CA PRO A 159 -17.66 -5.42 -14.51
C PRO A 159 -18.05 -6.45 -15.58
N ARG A 160 -19.15 -7.17 -15.36
CA ARG A 160 -19.60 -8.27 -16.23
C ARG A 160 -20.05 -7.77 -17.61
N VAL A 161 -20.53 -6.54 -17.68
CA VAL A 161 -21.14 -5.93 -18.88
C VAL A 161 -20.09 -5.41 -19.89
N LEU A 162 -18.80 -5.41 -19.53
CA LEU A 162 -17.76 -4.97 -20.46
C LEU A 162 -17.65 -5.95 -21.63
N SER A 163 -18.05 -5.49 -22.80
CA SER A 163 -17.93 -6.23 -24.06
C SER A 163 -16.54 -5.99 -24.67
N PHE A 164 -15.92 -7.06 -25.17
CA PHE A 164 -14.70 -6.97 -25.96
C PHE A 164 -15.07 -7.34 -27.40
N GLU A 165 -15.20 -6.34 -28.25
CA GLU A 165 -15.35 -6.59 -29.69
C GLU A 165 -14.04 -7.21 -30.21
N LEU A 166 -14.16 -8.35 -30.85
CA LEU A 166 -13.07 -8.91 -31.62
C LEU A 166 -12.74 -7.89 -32.72
N LYS A 167 -11.59 -7.23 -32.63
CA LYS A 167 -11.06 -6.45 -33.74
C LYS A 167 -10.90 -7.42 -34.89
N LYS A 168 -11.85 -7.38 -35.83
CA LYS A 168 -11.69 -8.07 -37.10
C LYS A 168 -10.44 -7.50 -37.75
N THR A 169 -9.40 -8.34 -37.82
CA THR A 169 -8.22 -8.06 -38.65
C THR A 169 -8.71 -8.06 -40.09
N ILE A 170 -8.70 -6.88 -40.72
CA ILE A 170 -8.86 -6.73 -42.16
C ILE A 170 -7.51 -7.02 -42.78
#